data_5363f7237b163f0b18005a0722f8b59a
#
_entry.id   5363f7237b163f0b18005a0722f8b59a
#
_cell.length_a   1.000
_cell.length_b   1.000
_cell.length_c   1.000
_cell.angle_alpha   90.00
_cell.angle_beta   90.00
_cell.angle_gamma   90.00
#
_symmetry.space_group_name_H-M   'P 1'
#
loop_
_entity.id
_entity.type
_entity.pdbx_description
1 polymer ?
#
loop_
_entity_poly.entity_id
_entity_poly.type
_entity_poly.pdbx_seq_one_letter_code
_entity_poly.pdbx_strand_id
1 'polypeptide(L)'
;MKVLALSALLLSFAPAEALAAPEDAAPPAYAQKLEEGQDLFEEGKFYEAVRVLREADKLADGKCLECSLGLARAFNKLGAYKDAAKHAEAALRLTSDPARLSEVYNEQGLALVALAGDDVKQLGGAENAFRQVLQLTGGKANAARFNLGYTLLRMSRDDEGVKVLKEYLEQDPQAPLAEQARGLVKTPLRARKRLVPDFELVTLDGSFITSDDLRGKVVLLDFWGTWCPPCVAAVPTMRDWSRRMEKDPFVLLSVSTDSDDSVLREFVAKNKMQWPQIWDKQRTFARECQVESYPTYLLVSHEGEIVYMARGWGPSIEQELRGKIFWAIKAAKKTTKSS
;
A
#
# COMPACT_ATOMS: atom_id res chain seq x y z
N MET A 1 2.55 9.23 -3.06
CA MET A 1 1.78 8.14 -2.43
C MET A 1 1.45 7.12 -3.51
N LYS A 2 2.24 6.04 -3.64
CA LYS A 2 1.80 4.90 -4.44
C LYS A 2 0.85 4.10 -3.53
N VAL A 3 -0.45 4.14 -3.87
CA VAL A 3 -1.45 3.23 -3.33
C VAL A 3 -0.92 1.83 -3.59
N LEU A 4 -0.75 1.04 -2.52
CA LEU A 4 -0.50 -0.39 -2.65
C LEU A 4 -1.50 -0.94 -3.66
N ALA A 5 -1.00 -1.52 -4.75
CA ALA A 5 -1.84 -2.13 -5.76
C ALA A 5 -2.66 -3.23 -5.07
N LEU A 6 -3.95 -2.97 -4.84
CA LEU A 6 -4.89 -4.03 -4.54
C LEU A 6 -4.90 -4.94 -5.76
N SER A 7 -4.20 -6.07 -5.66
CA SER A 7 -4.20 -7.08 -6.71
C SER A 7 -5.63 -7.60 -6.82
N ALA A 8 -6.33 -7.18 -7.89
CA ALA A 8 -7.58 -7.81 -8.26
C ALA A 8 -7.24 -9.26 -8.65
N LEU A 9 -7.52 -10.20 -7.75
CA LEU A 9 -7.44 -11.61 -8.07
C LEU A 9 -8.51 -11.92 -9.11
N LEU A 10 -8.07 -12.46 -10.23
CA LEU A 10 -8.92 -13.00 -11.27
C LEU A 10 -9.79 -14.13 -10.65
N LEU A 11 -11.06 -13.83 -10.43
CA LEU A 11 -12.05 -14.89 -10.37
C LEU A 11 -12.09 -15.45 -11.78
N SER A 12 -11.68 -16.72 -11.94
CA SER A 12 -11.80 -17.44 -13.21
C SER A 12 -13.26 -17.39 -13.66
N PHE A 13 -13.48 -16.91 -14.89
CA PHE A 13 -14.78 -16.99 -15.53
C PHE A 13 -15.20 -18.45 -15.65
N ALA A 14 -16.18 -18.87 -14.87
CA ALA A 14 -17.02 -19.97 -15.31
C ALA A 14 -17.94 -19.42 -16.42
N PRO A 15 -18.04 -20.07 -17.58
CA PRO A 15 -18.97 -19.65 -18.61
C PRO A 15 -20.37 -19.64 -18.01
N ALA A 16 -21.05 -18.48 -18.08
CA ALA A 16 -22.43 -18.35 -17.68
C ALA A 16 -23.25 -19.27 -18.60
N GLU A 17 -23.92 -20.27 -18.05
CA GLU A 17 -25.05 -20.89 -18.75
C GLU A 17 -26.09 -19.79 -19.00
N ALA A 18 -26.09 -19.29 -20.21
CA ALA A 18 -27.09 -18.36 -20.69
C ALA A 18 -28.46 -19.04 -20.57
N LEU A 19 -29.40 -18.43 -19.87
CA LEU A 19 -30.82 -18.72 -20.05
C LEU A 19 -31.10 -18.71 -21.56
N ALA A 20 -31.40 -19.87 -22.12
CA ALA A 20 -31.56 -20.10 -23.53
C ALA A 20 -32.65 -19.14 -24.04
N ALA A 21 -32.23 -18.08 -24.72
CA ALA A 21 -33.08 -17.33 -25.65
C ALA A 21 -33.46 -18.28 -26.80
N PRO A 22 -34.59 -18.10 -27.47
CA PRO A 22 -34.96 -18.93 -28.59
C PRO A 22 -33.85 -18.92 -29.64
N GLU A 23 -33.47 -20.10 -30.13
CA GLU A 23 -32.29 -20.39 -30.97
C GLU A 23 -32.23 -19.65 -32.31
N ASP A 24 -33.24 -18.85 -32.67
CA ASP A 24 -33.36 -18.14 -33.95
C ASP A 24 -33.25 -16.60 -33.85
N ALA A 25 -33.00 -16.02 -32.69
CA ALA A 25 -32.83 -14.56 -32.58
C ALA A 25 -31.40 -14.14 -32.90
N ALA A 26 -31.22 -13.25 -33.88
CA ALA A 26 -29.90 -12.65 -34.15
C ALA A 26 -29.33 -12.02 -32.85
N PRO A 27 -28.01 -12.18 -32.58
CA PRO A 27 -27.43 -11.63 -31.39
C PRO A 27 -27.66 -10.11 -31.31
N PRO A 28 -27.87 -9.55 -30.10
CA PRO A 28 -28.11 -8.12 -29.94
C PRO A 28 -27.01 -7.29 -30.60
N ALA A 29 -27.33 -6.14 -31.15
CA ALA A 29 -26.37 -5.29 -31.87
C ALA A 29 -25.10 -4.93 -31.07
N TYR A 30 -25.16 -4.97 -29.75
CA TYR A 30 -24.03 -4.70 -28.89
C TYR A 30 -23.15 -5.94 -28.58
N ALA A 31 -23.64 -7.17 -28.90
CA ALA A 31 -22.96 -8.42 -28.46
C ALA A 31 -21.52 -8.53 -28.99
N GLN A 32 -21.32 -8.25 -30.28
CA GLN A 32 -19.99 -8.28 -30.90
C GLN A 32 -19.04 -7.26 -30.25
N LYS A 33 -19.55 -6.04 -29.94
CA LYS A 33 -18.74 -5.02 -29.26
C LYS A 33 -18.45 -5.38 -27.81
N LEU A 34 -19.36 -6.05 -27.12
CA LEU A 34 -19.15 -6.56 -25.78
C LEU A 34 -18.02 -7.60 -25.77
N GLU A 35 -18.07 -8.58 -26.67
CA GLU A 35 -17.02 -9.60 -26.83
C GLU A 35 -15.66 -8.97 -27.13
N GLU A 36 -15.57 -8.08 -28.14
CA GLU A 36 -14.36 -7.32 -28.47
C GLU A 36 -13.81 -6.58 -27.22
N GLY A 37 -14.67 -5.96 -26.44
CA GLY A 37 -14.26 -5.23 -25.23
C GLY A 37 -13.77 -6.14 -24.10
N GLN A 38 -14.35 -7.34 -23.97
CA GLN A 38 -13.91 -8.36 -23.01
C GLN A 38 -12.54 -8.93 -23.42
N ASP A 39 -12.35 -9.25 -24.69
CA ASP A 39 -11.06 -9.73 -25.21
C ASP A 39 -9.94 -8.71 -24.98
N LEU A 40 -10.19 -7.44 -25.27
CA LEU A 40 -9.24 -6.36 -25.00
C LEU A 40 -8.91 -6.22 -23.50
N PHE A 41 -9.89 -6.46 -22.64
CA PHE A 41 -9.64 -6.47 -21.19
C PHE A 41 -8.73 -7.62 -20.77
N GLU A 42 -8.97 -8.85 -21.29
CA GLU A 42 -8.12 -10.02 -21.00
C GLU A 42 -6.69 -9.84 -21.54
N GLU A 43 -6.52 -9.16 -22.68
CA GLU A 43 -5.22 -8.78 -23.22
C GLU A 43 -4.51 -7.66 -22.43
N GLY A 44 -5.15 -7.10 -21.40
CA GLY A 44 -4.61 -5.98 -20.60
C GLY A 44 -4.70 -4.61 -21.28
N LYS A 45 -5.38 -4.50 -22.40
CA LYS A 45 -5.60 -3.25 -23.18
C LYS A 45 -6.78 -2.46 -22.60
N PHE A 46 -6.66 -2.03 -21.34
CA PHE A 46 -7.80 -1.48 -20.59
C PHE A 46 -8.37 -0.17 -21.17
N TYR A 47 -7.55 0.69 -21.78
CA TYR A 47 -8.05 1.91 -22.43
C TYR A 47 -8.92 1.60 -23.64
N GLU A 48 -8.48 0.66 -24.48
CA GLU A 48 -9.21 0.20 -25.67
C GLU A 48 -10.50 -0.52 -25.24
N ALA A 49 -10.41 -1.40 -24.22
CA ALA A 49 -11.57 -2.07 -23.63
C ALA A 49 -12.65 -1.06 -23.18
N VAL A 50 -12.26 0.02 -22.46
CA VAL A 50 -13.19 1.07 -22.05
C VAL A 50 -13.87 1.72 -23.26
N ARG A 51 -13.13 2.01 -24.32
CA ARG A 51 -13.71 2.62 -25.54
C ARG A 51 -14.76 1.72 -26.16
N VAL A 52 -14.43 0.45 -26.37
CA VAL A 52 -15.30 -0.53 -27.04
C VAL A 52 -16.52 -0.88 -26.16
N LEU A 53 -16.32 -1.08 -24.85
CA LEU A 53 -17.42 -1.35 -23.91
C LEU A 53 -18.39 -0.18 -23.79
N ARG A 54 -17.94 1.07 -23.91
CA ARG A 54 -18.83 2.25 -23.98
C ARG A 54 -19.66 2.26 -25.25
N GLU A 55 -19.09 1.84 -26.38
CA GLU A 55 -19.84 1.69 -27.65
C GLU A 55 -20.91 0.60 -27.49
N ALA A 56 -20.57 -0.55 -26.89
CA ALA A 56 -21.52 -1.62 -26.61
C ALA A 56 -22.66 -1.15 -25.68
N ASP A 57 -22.34 -0.46 -24.59
CA ASP A 57 -23.32 0.04 -23.62
C ASP A 57 -24.29 1.07 -24.28
N LYS A 58 -23.76 1.94 -25.16
CA LYS A 58 -24.56 2.88 -25.93
C LYS A 58 -25.51 2.16 -26.88
N LEU A 59 -25.07 1.11 -27.57
CA LEU A 59 -25.91 0.29 -28.44
C LEU A 59 -27.00 -0.47 -27.66
N ALA A 60 -26.78 -0.70 -26.38
CA ALA A 60 -27.73 -1.35 -25.46
C ALA A 60 -28.61 -0.33 -24.69
N ASP A 61 -28.57 0.95 -25.03
CA ASP A 61 -29.30 2.06 -24.34
C ASP A 61 -29.01 2.08 -22.82
N GLY A 62 -27.78 1.75 -22.39
CA GLY A 62 -27.38 1.69 -20.99
C GLY A 62 -28.00 0.53 -20.20
N LYS A 63 -28.56 -0.48 -20.88
CA LYS A 63 -29.21 -1.64 -20.26
C LYS A 63 -28.33 -2.92 -20.32
N CYS A 64 -27.06 -2.79 -20.65
CA CYS A 64 -26.13 -3.90 -20.72
C CYS A 64 -25.41 -4.07 -19.36
N LEU A 65 -25.81 -5.08 -18.59
CA LEU A 65 -25.16 -5.42 -17.33
C LEU A 65 -23.65 -5.71 -17.53
N GLU A 66 -23.33 -6.56 -18.50
CA GLU A 66 -21.95 -6.99 -18.76
C GLU A 66 -21.08 -5.82 -19.24
N CYS A 67 -21.65 -4.87 -20.00
CA CYS A 67 -20.94 -3.65 -20.39
C CYS A 67 -20.62 -2.78 -19.17
N SER A 68 -21.60 -2.54 -18.31
CA SER A 68 -21.43 -1.74 -17.09
C SER A 68 -20.44 -2.41 -16.12
N LEU A 69 -20.51 -3.72 -15.93
CA LEU A 69 -19.57 -4.48 -15.10
C LEU A 69 -18.15 -4.49 -15.69
N GLY A 70 -18.04 -4.71 -17.00
CA GLY A 70 -16.77 -4.65 -17.73
C GLY A 70 -16.10 -3.27 -17.63
N LEU A 71 -16.90 -2.19 -17.77
CA LEU A 71 -16.42 -0.82 -17.56
C LEU A 71 -15.95 -0.57 -16.14
N ALA A 72 -16.68 -1.04 -15.12
CA ALA A 72 -16.26 -0.91 -13.72
C ALA A 72 -14.91 -1.60 -13.49
N ARG A 73 -14.71 -2.81 -14.02
CA ARG A 73 -13.45 -3.55 -13.97
C ARG A 73 -12.31 -2.82 -14.66
N ALA A 74 -12.52 -2.38 -15.89
CA ALA A 74 -11.50 -1.68 -16.67
C ALA A 74 -11.08 -0.36 -16.02
N PHE A 75 -12.03 0.41 -15.49
CA PHE A 75 -11.74 1.64 -14.76
C PHE A 75 -11.00 1.39 -13.44
N ASN A 76 -11.30 0.32 -12.70
CA ASN A 76 -10.52 -0.09 -11.52
C ASN A 76 -9.07 -0.39 -11.89
N LYS A 77 -8.83 -1.10 -13.01
CA LYS A 77 -7.47 -1.37 -13.53
C LYS A 77 -6.72 -0.11 -13.94
N LEU A 78 -7.41 0.88 -14.49
CA LEU A 78 -6.85 2.17 -14.90
C LEU A 78 -6.66 3.15 -13.73
N GLY A 79 -7.13 2.84 -12.52
CA GLY A 79 -7.11 3.76 -11.39
C GLY A 79 -8.15 4.89 -11.49
N ALA A 80 -9.10 4.79 -12.42
CA ALA A 80 -10.18 5.75 -12.59
C ALA A 80 -11.39 5.38 -11.69
N TYR A 81 -11.12 5.34 -10.38
CA TYR A 81 -12.03 4.77 -9.39
C TYR A 81 -13.40 5.44 -9.30
N LYS A 82 -13.49 6.74 -9.60
CA LYS A 82 -14.77 7.45 -9.64
C LYS A 82 -15.68 6.91 -10.74
N ASP A 83 -15.11 6.66 -11.92
CA ASP A 83 -15.85 6.08 -13.03
C ASP A 83 -16.17 4.60 -12.75
N ALA A 84 -15.24 3.85 -12.14
CA ALA A 84 -15.48 2.48 -11.71
C ALA A 84 -16.70 2.38 -10.76
N ALA A 85 -16.74 3.21 -9.72
CA ALA A 85 -17.87 3.24 -8.78
C ALA A 85 -19.21 3.60 -9.47
N LYS A 86 -19.18 4.57 -10.40
CA LYS A 86 -20.35 4.97 -11.18
C LYS A 86 -20.91 3.83 -12.03
N HIS A 87 -20.05 3.09 -12.74
CA HIS A 87 -20.46 1.97 -13.57
C HIS A 87 -20.89 0.75 -12.74
N ALA A 88 -20.25 0.49 -11.59
CA ALA A 88 -20.70 -0.52 -10.65
C ALA A 88 -22.13 -0.19 -10.12
N GLU A 89 -22.38 1.08 -9.77
CA GLU A 89 -23.74 1.51 -9.35
C GLU A 89 -24.77 1.34 -10.46
N ALA A 90 -24.40 1.61 -11.73
CA ALA A 90 -25.28 1.34 -12.86
C ALA A 90 -25.59 -0.15 -13.01
N ALA A 91 -24.55 -1.02 -12.90
CA ALA A 91 -24.71 -2.46 -12.98
C ALA A 91 -25.61 -3.03 -11.86
N LEU A 92 -25.56 -2.50 -10.64
CA LEU A 92 -26.44 -2.91 -9.53
C LEU A 92 -27.93 -2.72 -9.84
N ARG A 93 -28.28 -1.77 -10.72
CA ARG A 93 -29.68 -1.52 -11.13
C ARG A 93 -30.17 -2.48 -12.21
N LEU A 94 -29.26 -3.23 -12.83
CA LEU A 94 -29.54 -4.08 -13.99
C LEU A 94 -29.68 -5.56 -13.66
N THR A 95 -29.40 -5.95 -12.42
CA THR A 95 -29.47 -7.36 -12.03
C THR A 95 -30.01 -7.56 -10.62
N SER A 96 -30.69 -8.71 -10.42
CA SER A 96 -31.05 -9.26 -9.12
C SER A 96 -30.43 -10.64 -8.91
N ASP A 97 -29.63 -11.13 -9.87
CA ASP A 97 -28.95 -12.42 -9.76
C ASP A 97 -27.85 -12.36 -8.70
N PRO A 98 -27.85 -13.23 -7.67
CA PRO A 98 -26.88 -13.19 -6.58
C PRO A 98 -25.43 -13.32 -7.03
N ALA A 99 -25.15 -14.12 -8.06
CA ALA A 99 -23.79 -14.31 -8.57
C ALA A 99 -23.29 -13.00 -9.20
N ARG A 100 -24.09 -12.36 -10.05
CA ARG A 100 -23.77 -11.08 -10.68
C ARG A 100 -23.69 -9.94 -9.67
N LEU A 101 -24.61 -9.88 -8.71
CA LEU A 101 -24.56 -8.90 -7.63
C LEU A 101 -23.25 -9.01 -6.84
N SER A 102 -22.76 -10.24 -6.58
CA SER A 102 -21.47 -10.40 -5.86
C SER A 102 -20.29 -9.85 -6.63
N GLU A 103 -20.27 -10.02 -7.96
CA GLU A 103 -19.22 -9.48 -8.82
C GLU A 103 -19.28 -7.92 -8.84
N VAL A 104 -20.45 -7.36 -8.99
CA VAL A 104 -20.65 -5.89 -9.02
C VAL A 104 -20.27 -5.26 -7.68
N TYR A 105 -20.70 -5.85 -6.55
CA TYR A 105 -20.31 -5.36 -5.22
C TYR A 105 -18.80 -5.45 -4.99
N ASN A 106 -18.13 -6.47 -5.51
CA ASN A 106 -16.67 -6.55 -5.43
C ASN A 106 -16.01 -5.37 -6.14
N GLU A 107 -16.41 -5.07 -7.38
CA GLU A 107 -15.86 -3.94 -8.12
C GLU A 107 -16.19 -2.59 -7.48
N GLN A 108 -17.40 -2.45 -6.94
CA GLN A 108 -17.80 -1.26 -6.18
C GLN A 108 -16.94 -1.07 -4.94
N GLY A 109 -16.75 -2.14 -4.16
CA GLY A 109 -15.93 -2.11 -2.95
C GLY A 109 -14.49 -1.69 -3.24
N LEU A 110 -13.87 -2.26 -4.28
CA LEU A 110 -12.50 -1.91 -4.71
C LEU A 110 -12.40 -0.43 -5.08
N ALA A 111 -13.35 0.09 -5.87
CA ALA A 111 -13.38 1.49 -6.24
C ALA A 111 -13.52 2.41 -5.02
N LEU A 112 -14.44 2.09 -4.10
CA LEU A 112 -14.70 2.89 -2.91
C LEU A 112 -13.52 2.93 -1.94
N VAL A 113 -12.82 1.80 -1.71
CA VAL A 113 -11.58 1.77 -0.91
C VAL A 113 -10.52 2.69 -1.50
N ALA A 114 -10.37 2.68 -2.82
CA ALA A 114 -9.36 3.49 -3.49
C ALA A 114 -9.72 4.99 -3.48
N LEU A 115 -11.01 5.32 -3.61
CA LEU A 115 -11.51 6.70 -3.55
C LEU A 115 -11.44 7.30 -2.15
N ALA A 116 -11.65 6.47 -1.12
CA ALA A 116 -11.80 6.96 0.24
C ALA A 116 -10.57 7.72 0.75
N GLY A 117 -9.35 7.45 0.20
CA GLY A 117 -8.14 7.98 0.84
C GLY A 117 -8.20 7.69 2.34
N ASP A 118 -8.18 8.73 3.19
CA ASP A 118 -8.30 8.60 4.64
C ASP A 118 -9.72 8.92 5.16
N ASP A 119 -10.72 9.07 4.28
CA ASP A 119 -12.11 9.36 4.65
C ASP A 119 -12.83 8.10 5.13
N VAL A 120 -12.97 7.97 6.44
CA VAL A 120 -13.64 6.83 7.11
C VAL A 120 -15.10 6.66 6.68
N LYS A 121 -15.83 7.74 6.33
CA LYS A 121 -17.23 7.62 5.88
C LYS A 121 -17.31 6.93 4.52
N GLN A 122 -16.39 7.26 3.61
CA GLN A 122 -16.35 6.60 2.30
C GLN A 122 -15.96 5.12 2.42
N LEU A 123 -15.08 4.77 3.36
CA LEU A 123 -14.74 3.38 3.67
C LEU A 123 -15.95 2.55 4.13
N GLY A 124 -16.96 3.17 4.76
CA GLY A 124 -18.20 2.49 5.15
C GLY A 124 -18.97 1.91 3.96
N GLY A 125 -18.96 2.60 2.81
CA GLY A 125 -19.54 2.07 1.56
C GLY A 125 -18.81 0.82 1.06
N ALA A 126 -17.47 0.83 1.13
CA ALA A 126 -16.66 -0.32 0.75
C ALA A 126 -16.86 -1.52 1.70
N GLU A 127 -16.92 -1.26 3.01
CA GLU A 127 -17.25 -2.30 4.00
C GLU A 127 -18.57 -2.98 3.65
N ASN A 128 -19.63 -2.19 3.41
CA ASN A 128 -20.92 -2.74 3.05
C ASN A 128 -20.85 -3.60 1.78
N ALA A 129 -20.19 -3.12 0.74
CA ALA A 129 -20.03 -3.84 -0.52
C ALA A 129 -19.35 -5.20 -0.30
N PHE A 130 -18.22 -5.27 0.43
CA PHE A 130 -17.55 -6.56 0.68
C PHE A 130 -18.36 -7.49 1.60
N ARG A 131 -19.13 -6.97 2.56
CA ARG A 131 -20.06 -7.78 3.33
C ARG A 131 -21.15 -8.38 2.46
N GLN A 132 -21.69 -7.64 1.49
CA GLN A 132 -22.65 -8.16 0.52
C GLN A 132 -22.04 -9.29 -0.32
N VAL A 133 -20.80 -9.15 -0.79
CA VAL A 133 -20.09 -10.24 -1.49
C VAL A 133 -20.02 -11.50 -0.63
N LEU A 134 -19.60 -11.37 0.62
CA LEU A 134 -19.49 -12.52 1.53
C LEU A 134 -20.84 -13.17 1.84
N GLN A 135 -21.89 -12.37 1.99
CA GLN A 135 -23.24 -12.89 2.21
C GLN A 135 -23.75 -13.66 0.99
N LEU A 136 -23.63 -13.07 -0.21
CA LEU A 136 -24.11 -13.65 -1.46
C LEU A 136 -23.35 -14.94 -1.84
N THR A 137 -22.08 -15.04 -1.47
CA THR A 137 -21.23 -16.21 -1.76
C THR A 137 -21.20 -17.24 -0.62
N GLY A 138 -21.97 -17.05 0.44
CA GLY A 138 -21.92 -17.92 1.62
C GLY A 138 -20.54 -17.95 2.28
N GLY A 139 -19.80 -16.84 2.22
CA GLY A 139 -18.45 -16.71 2.78
C GLY A 139 -17.33 -17.34 1.95
N LYS A 140 -17.59 -17.79 0.74
CA LYS A 140 -16.58 -18.47 -0.11
C LYS A 140 -15.62 -17.51 -0.83
N ALA A 141 -16.00 -16.22 -0.97
CA ALA A 141 -15.19 -15.22 -1.66
C ALA A 141 -14.00 -14.76 -0.79
N ASN A 142 -12.91 -15.53 -0.79
CA ASN A 142 -11.77 -15.25 0.09
C ASN A 142 -11.10 -13.90 -0.20
N ALA A 143 -11.04 -13.48 -1.47
CA ALA A 143 -10.51 -12.15 -1.83
C ALA A 143 -11.33 -11.00 -1.20
N ALA A 144 -12.68 -11.11 -1.18
CA ALA A 144 -13.53 -10.12 -0.54
C ALA A 144 -13.32 -10.10 0.99
N ARG A 145 -13.01 -11.25 1.61
CA ARG A 145 -12.64 -11.31 3.04
C ARG A 145 -11.38 -10.54 3.33
N PHE A 146 -10.32 -10.70 2.51
CA PHE A 146 -9.11 -9.88 2.64
C PHE A 146 -9.44 -8.39 2.51
N ASN A 147 -10.19 -8.00 1.48
CA ASN A 147 -10.55 -6.61 1.24
C ASN A 147 -11.39 -6.01 2.38
N LEU A 148 -12.31 -6.79 2.95
CA LEU A 148 -13.07 -6.39 4.14
C LEU A 148 -12.16 -6.15 5.34
N GLY A 149 -11.28 -7.11 5.64
CA GLY A 149 -10.32 -6.98 6.75
C GLY A 149 -9.42 -5.76 6.59
N TYR A 150 -8.87 -5.55 5.40
CA TYR A 150 -8.07 -4.35 5.08
C TYR A 150 -8.88 -3.06 5.25
N THR A 151 -10.13 -3.03 4.78
CA THR A 151 -11.02 -1.86 4.91
C THR A 151 -11.30 -1.53 6.38
N LEU A 152 -11.57 -2.54 7.21
CA LEU A 152 -11.80 -2.37 8.65
C LEU A 152 -10.56 -1.80 9.36
N LEU A 153 -9.35 -2.30 9.01
CA LEU A 153 -8.10 -1.73 9.53
C LEU A 153 -7.93 -0.27 9.13
N ARG A 154 -8.27 0.10 7.90
CA ARG A 154 -8.24 1.50 7.45
C ARG A 154 -9.23 2.39 8.21
N MET A 155 -10.34 1.83 8.68
CA MET A 155 -11.31 2.50 9.56
C MET A 155 -10.88 2.54 11.03
N SER A 156 -9.67 2.09 11.38
CA SER A 156 -9.17 1.97 12.76
C SER A 156 -9.99 0.99 13.62
N ARG A 157 -10.67 0.03 13.00
CA ARG A 157 -11.38 -1.09 13.64
C ARG A 157 -10.46 -2.31 13.67
N ASP A 158 -9.36 -2.18 14.42
CA ASP A 158 -8.24 -3.12 14.35
C ASP A 158 -8.62 -4.54 14.77
N ASP A 159 -9.36 -4.71 15.88
CA ASP A 159 -9.77 -6.03 16.37
C ASP A 159 -10.62 -6.78 15.35
N GLU A 160 -11.58 -6.08 14.73
CA GLU A 160 -12.45 -6.68 13.70
C GLU A 160 -11.67 -6.99 12.43
N GLY A 161 -10.83 -6.07 11.96
CA GLY A 161 -10.00 -6.26 10.77
C GLY A 161 -9.04 -7.43 10.92
N VAL A 162 -8.35 -7.53 12.07
CA VAL A 162 -7.46 -8.64 12.42
C VAL A 162 -8.21 -9.97 12.43
N LYS A 163 -9.42 -10.01 13.05
CA LYS A 163 -10.25 -11.23 13.06
C LYS A 163 -10.55 -11.67 11.64
N VAL A 164 -11.04 -10.78 10.78
CA VAL A 164 -11.40 -11.10 9.39
C VAL A 164 -10.18 -11.56 8.58
N LEU A 165 -9.00 -10.94 8.79
CA LEU A 165 -7.78 -11.37 8.11
C LEU A 165 -7.26 -12.74 8.61
N LYS A 166 -7.47 -13.09 9.88
CA LYS A 166 -7.18 -14.43 10.38
C LYS A 166 -8.08 -15.46 9.72
N GLU A 167 -9.39 -15.21 9.61
CA GLU A 167 -10.33 -16.06 8.87
C GLU A 167 -9.94 -16.22 7.39
N TYR A 168 -9.40 -15.16 6.76
CA TYR A 168 -8.83 -15.23 5.41
C TYR A 168 -7.66 -16.22 5.33
N LEU A 169 -6.73 -16.16 6.28
CA LEU A 169 -5.56 -17.03 6.35
C LEU A 169 -5.91 -18.48 6.71
N GLU A 170 -6.94 -18.69 7.53
CA GLU A 170 -7.46 -20.02 7.90
C GLU A 170 -8.11 -20.72 6.71
N GLN A 171 -8.82 -19.96 5.86
CA GLN A 171 -9.47 -20.52 4.67
C GLN A 171 -8.44 -20.96 3.61
N ASP A 172 -7.39 -20.19 3.39
CA ASP A 172 -6.28 -20.52 2.49
C ASP A 172 -4.96 -19.89 2.97
N PRO A 173 -4.12 -20.66 3.70
CA PRO A 173 -2.83 -20.15 4.18
C PRO A 173 -1.83 -19.78 3.10
N GLN A 174 -2.04 -20.20 1.86
CA GLN A 174 -1.19 -19.94 0.70
C GLN A 174 -1.84 -18.98 -0.31
N ALA A 175 -2.96 -18.36 0.06
CA ALA A 175 -3.65 -17.40 -0.79
C ALA A 175 -2.68 -16.28 -1.26
N PRO A 176 -2.89 -15.70 -2.44
CA PRO A 176 -1.96 -14.73 -3.05
C PRO A 176 -1.59 -13.53 -2.17
N LEU A 177 -2.47 -13.15 -1.24
CA LEU A 177 -2.23 -12.04 -0.31
C LEU A 177 -1.92 -12.53 1.13
N ALA A 178 -1.57 -13.81 1.33
CA ALA A 178 -1.36 -14.39 2.66
C ALA A 178 -0.21 -13.69 3.42
N GLU A 179 0.91 -13.38 2.77
CA GLU A 179 2.02 -12.64 3.38
C GLU A 179 1.59 -11.23 3.81
N GLN A 180 0.85 -10.54 2.94
CA GLN A 180 0.32 -9.22 3.27
C GLN A 180 -0.66 -9.29 4.45
N ALA A 181 -1.55 -10.29 4.45
CA ALA A 181 -2.49 -10.50 5.54
C ALA A 181 -1.76 -10.77 6.87
N ARG A 182 -0.72 -11.63 6.89
CA ARG A 182 0.13 -11.86 8.07
C ARG A 182 0.78 -10.59 8.59
N GLY A 183 1.32 -9.76 7.69
CA GLY A 183 1.88 -8.47 8.03
C GLY A 183 0.86 -7.51 8.65
N LEU A 184 -0.36 -7.47 8.11
CA LEU A 184 -1.46 -6.65 8.63
C LEU A 184 -1.99 -7.17 9.97
N VAL A 185 -2.06 -8.48 10.17
CA VAL A 185 -2.44 -9.10 11.46
C VAL A 185 -1.40 -8.76 12.54
N LYS A 186 -0.10 -8.83 12.20
CA LYS A 186 0.99 -8.46 13.13
C LYS A 186 0.99 -6.95 13.44
N THR A 187 0.73 -6.13 12.42
CA THR A 187 0.84 -4.66 12.54
C THR A 187 -0.31 -3.98 11.77
N PRO A 188 -1.52 -3.88 12.38
CA PRO A 188 -2.71 -3.30 11.76
C PRO A 188 -2.51 -1.88 11.21
N LEU A 189 -1.66 -1.11 11.87
CA LEU A 189 -1.32 0.26 11.49
C LEU A 189 -0.77 0.38 10.05
N ARG A 190 -0.17 -0.69 9.49
CA ARG A 190 0.30 -0.73 8.10
C ARG A 190 -0.81 -0.54 7.05
N ALA A 191 -2.07 -0.76 7.41
CA ALA A 191 -3.20 -0.52 6.51
C ALA A 191 -3.44 0.97 6.24
N ARG A 192 -3.00 1.86 7.15
CA ARG A 192 -3.32 3.31 7.12
C ARG A 192 -2.11 4.22 7.25
N LYS A 193 -0.94 3.70 7.62
CA LYS A 193 0.31 4.46 7.77
C LYS A 193 1.46 3.82 7.01
N ARG A 194 2.32 4.66 6.46
CA ARG A 194 3.57 4.20 5.85
C ARG A 194 4.59 3.92 6.95
N LEU A 195 4.66 2.67 7.39
CA LEU A 195 5.67 2.25 8.38
C LEU A 195 7.00 1.91 7.70
N VAL A 196 8.10 2.12 8.43
CA VAL A 196 9.39 1.55 8.05
C VAL A 196 9.25 0.01 8.00
N PRO A 197 9.92 -0.69 7.06
CA PRO A 197 9.96 -2.15 7.07
C PRO A 197 10.44 -2.69 8.43
N ASP A 198 9.95 -3.86 8.85
CA ASP A 198 10.56 -4.55 9.99
C ASP A 198 11.97 -4.96 9.59
N PHE A 199 12.94 -4.73 10.45
CA PHE A 199 14.34 -5.05 10.20
C PHE A 199 15.05 -5.60 11.41
N GLU A 200 16.08 -6.40 11.14
CA GLU A 200 17.14 -6.79 12.06
C GLU A 200 18.48 -6.56 11.35
N LEU A 201 19.24 -5.61 11.84
CA LEU A 201 20.48 -5.15 11.21
C LEU A 201 21.64 -5.29 12.16
N VAL A 202 22.84 -5.55 11.61
CA VAL A 202 24.09 -5.61 12.36
C VAL A 202 24.84 -4.29 12.18
N THR A 203 25.19 -3.67 13.27
CA THR A 203 26.00 -2.44 13.29
C THR A 203 27.48 -2.75 13.04
N LEU A 204 28.28 -1.73 12.69
CA LEU A 204 29.72 -1.92 12.47
C LEU A 204 30.49 -2.40 13.71
N ASP A 205 29.98 -2.19 14.92
CA ASP A 205 30.55 -2.70 16.16
C ASP A 205 30.11 -4.13 16.49
N GLY A 206 29.26 -4.74 15.66
CA GLY A 206 28.75 -6.10 15.81
C GLY A 206 27.49 -6.23 16.66
N SER A 207 26.92 -5.12 17.13
CA SER A 207 25.65 -5.12 17.85
C SER A 207 24.48 -5.35 16.89
N PHE A 208 23.40 -5.94 17.41
CA PHE A 208 22.13 -6.05 16.66
C PHE A 208 21.23 -4.87 17.00
N ILE A 209 20.52 -4.39 16.00
CA ILE A 209 19.46 -3.38 16.15
C ILE A 209 18.24 -3.81 15.35
N THR A 210 17.09 -3.83 16.00
CA THR A 210 15.81 -4.23 15.40
C THR A 210 14.86 -3.06 15.34
N SER A 211 13.84 -3.16 14.49
CA SER A 211 12.75 -2.17 14.46
C SER A 211 12.01 -2.08 15.80
N ASP A 212 11.96 -3.18 16.58
CA ASP A 212 11.31 -3.21 17.90
C ASP A 212 12.11 -2.45 18.97
N ASP A 213 13.45 -2.45 18.90
CA ASP A 213 14.33 -1.68 19.81
C ASP A 213 14.17 -0.16 19.65
N LEU A 214 13.63 0.25 18.51
CA LEU A 214 13.43 1.65 18.17
C LEU A 214 12.01 2.14 18.44
N ARG A 215 11.09 1.27 18.90
CA ARG A 215 9.75 1.67 19.29
C ARG A 215 9.79 2.70 20.43
N GLY A 216 8.89 3.68 20.34
CA GLY A 216 8.88 4.80 21.29
C GLY A 216 9.92 5.88 21.03
N LYS A 217 10.85 5.67 20.09
CA LYS A 217 11.88 6.64 19.70
C LYS A 217 11.60 7.23 18.31
N VAL A 218 11.98 8.48 18.12
CA VAL A 218 12.08 9.10 16.80
C VAL A 218 13.38 8.64 16.16
N VAL A 219 13.34 8.14 14.94
CA VAL A 219 14.51 7.64 14.24
C VAL A 219 14.78 8.46 12.98
N LEU A 220 15.99 8.95 12.81
CA LEU A 220 16.47 9.45 11.55
C LEU A 220 17.32 8.37 10.87
N LEU A 221 16.77 7.73 9.84
CA LEU A 221 17.53 6.85 8.96
C LEU A 221 18.26 7.72 7.93
N ASP A 222 19.58 7.64 7.91
CA ASP A 222 20.47 8.36 6.99
C ASP A 222 21.09 7.35 6.03
N PHE A 223 20.62 7.31 4.79
CA PHE A 223 21.17 6.47 3.72
C PHE A 223 22.27 7.22 2.99
N TRP A 224 23.49 6.71 3.04
CA TRP A 224 24.67 7.43 2.59
C TRP A 224 25.77 6.52 2.03
N GLY A 225 26.93 7.10 1.69
CA GLY A 225 28.18 6.41 1.36
C GLY A 225 29.34 7.37 1.36
N THR A 226 30.57 6.86 1.59
CA THR A 226 31.79 7.65 1.60
C THR A 226 32.13 8.25 0.23
N TRP A 227 31.65 7.62 -0.83
CA TRP A 227 31.78 8.03 -2.23
C TRP A 227 30.84 9.17 -2.64
N CYS A 228 29.95 9.60 -1.75
CA CYS A 228 28.89 10.59 -2.03
C CYS A 228 29.27 11.96 -1.40
N PRO A 229 29.74 12.95 -2.18
CA PRO A 229 30.18 14.23 -1.63
C PRO A 229 29.16 14.97 -0.77
N PRO A 230 27.87 15.09 -1.16
CA PRO A 230 26.86 15.74 -0.31
C PRO A 230 26.59 14.95 0.97
N CYS A 231 26.76 13.61 0.97
CA CYS A 231 26.65 12.79 2.18
C CYS A 231 27.76 13.15 3.16
N VAL A 232 28.99 13.22 2.66
CA VAL A 232 30.17 13.60 3.47
C VAL A 232 30.01 15.00 4.06
N ALA A 233 29.46 15.94 3.29
CA ALA A 233 29.19 17.29 3.76
C ALA A 233 28.16 17.35 4.91
N ALA A 234 27.25 16.36 5.01
CA ALA A 234 26.26 16.26 6.09
C ALA A 234 26.84 15.76 7.43
N VAL A 235 27.96 15.01 7.41
CA VAL A 235 28.53 14.35 8.60
C VAL A 235 28.72 15.27 9.80
N PRO A 236 29.25 16.50 9.67
CA PRO A 236 29.39 17.40 10.83
C PRO A 236 28.05 17.72 11.52
N THR A 237 27.00 17.92 10.75
CA THR A 237 25.65 18.20 11.27
C THR A 237 25.05 16.94 11.92
N MET A 238 25.19 15.76 11.29
CA MET A 238 24.71 14.50 11.87
C MET A 238 25.37 14.21 13.21
N ARG A 239 26.68 14.46 13.32
CA ARG A 239 27.43 14.34 14.59
C ARG A 239 26.90 15.30 15.66
N ASP A 240 26.64 16.55 15.28
CA ASP A 240 26.10 17.54 16.20
C ASP A 240 24.69 17.14 16.69
N TRP A 241 23.82 16.70 15.78
CA TRP A 241 22.49 16.25 16.14
C TRP A 241 22.50 15.00 17.03
N SER A 242 23.29 13.98 16.69
CA SER A 242 23.43 12.77 17.52
C SER A 242 23.82 13.12 18.96
N ARG A 243 24.79 14.01 19.14
CA ARG A 243 25.25 14.43 20.46
C ARG A 243 24.24 15.30 21.22
N ARG A 244 23.63 16.29 20.54
CA ARG A 244 22.69 17.22 21.19
C ARG A 244 21.40 16.56 21.61
N MET A 245 20.95 15.55 20.86
CA MET A 245 19.70 14.83 21.10
C MET A 245 19.87 13.50 21.84
N GLU A 246 21.06 13.23 22.39
CA GLU A 246 21.40 11.99 23.11
C GLU A 246 20.42 11.69 24.29
N LYS A 247 19.92 12.74 24.93
CA LYS A 247 18.97 12.63 26.06
C LYS A 247 17.50 12.64 25.63
N ASP A 248 17.25 12.82 24.36
CA ASP A 248 15.92 12.80 23.77
C ASP A 248 15.54 11.36 23.33
N PRO A 249 14.24 11.05 23.17
CA PRO A 249 13.81 9.82 22.54
C PRO A 249 14.09 9.86 21.03
N PHE A 250 15.38 9.98 20.68
CA PHE A 250 15.88 10.13 19.31
C PHE A 250 17.03 9.18 19.03
N VAL A 251 17.03 8.58 17.85
CA VAL A 251 18.14 7.76 17.35
C VAL A 251 18.48 8.22 15.93
N LEU A 252 19.74 8.54 15.70
CA LEU A 252 20.32 8.63 14.37
C LEU A 252 20.87 7.25 14.02
N LEU A 253 20.46 6.68 12.88
CA LEU A 253 20.93 5.40 12.35
C LEU A 253 21.40 5.62 10.92
N SER A 254 22.69 5.56 10.67
CA SER A 254 23.25 5.72 9.33
C SER A 254 23.42 4.36 8.65
N VAL A 255 22.95 4.24 7.40
CA VAL A 255 22.96 3.05 6.57
C VAL A 255 23.84 3.31 5.35
N SER A 256 25.04 2.78 5.37
CA SER A 256 26.00 2.94 4.28
C SER A 256 25.84 1.87 3.22
N THR A 257 25.97 2.29 1.97
CA THR A 257 25.99 1.40 0.80
C THR A 257 27.37 1.34 0.13
N ASP A 258 28.42 1.56 0.91
CA ASP A 258 29.81 1.39 0.46
C ASP A 258 30.08 -0.05 0.01
N SER A 259 30.92 -0.21 -1.00
CA SER A 259 31.29 -1.52 -1.53
C SER A 259 32.32 -2.24 -0.66
N ASP A 260 33.06 -1.48 0.15
CA ASP A 260 34.16 -1.95 1.01
C ASP A 260 33.97 -1.47 2.45
N ASP A 261 33.89 -2.41 3.41
CA ASP A 261 33.66 -2.08 4.82
C ASP A 261 34.92 -1.48 5.48
N SER A 262 36.10 -1.77 4.98
CA SER A 262 37.35 -1.20 5.54
C SER A 262 37.39 0.32 5.29
N VAL A 263 37.02 0.77 4.08
CA VAL A 263 36.91 2.19 3.73
C VAL A 263 35.85 2.88 4.60
N LEU A 264 34.71 2.22 4.79
CA LEU A 264 33.64 2.73 5.65
C LEU A 264 34.11 2.86 7.11
N ARG A 265 34.75 1.83 7.68
CA ARG A 265 35.26 1.83 9.06
C ARG A 265 36.31 2.90 9.30
N GLU A 266 37.27 3.04 8.38
CA GLU A 266 38.25 4.10 8.44
C GLU A 266 37.61 5.50 8.42
N PHE A 267 36.67 5.70 7.53
CA PHE A 267 35.93 6.97 7.41
C PHE A 267 35.14 7.28 8.69
N VAL A 268 34.39 6.31 9.22
CA VAL A 268 33.59 6.43 10.44
C VAL A 268 34.49 6.79 11.64
N ALA A 269 35.62 6.10 11.79
CA ALA A 269 36.57 6.37 12.86
C ALA A 269 37.21 7.76 12.75
N LYS A 270 37.71 8.12 11.56
CA LYS A 270 38.35 9.41 11.27
C LYS A 270 37.41 10.58 11.53
N ASN A 271 36.13 10.41 11.17
CA ASN A 271 35.12 11.46 11.32
C ASN A 271 34.38 11.40 12.67
N LYS A 272 34.76 10.53 13.59
CA LYS A 272 34.18 10.38 14.95
C LYS A 272 32.66 10.21 14.90
N MET A 273 32.18 9.33 14.01
CA MET A 273 30.76 9.03 13.85
C MET A 273 30.35 7.99 14.92
N GLN A 274 30.03 8.46 16.13
CA GLN A 274 29.79 7.62 17.32
C GLN A 274 28.37 7.08 17.46
N TRP A 275 27.49 7.38 16.50
CA TRP A 275 26.13 6.81 16.43
C TRP A 275 26.12 5.52 15.61
N PRO A 276 25.10 4.66 15.76
CA PRO A 276 25.02 3.39 15.05
C PRO A 276 25.16 3.52 13.53
N GLN A 277 26.05 2.68 12.99
CA GLN A 277 26.36 2.61 11.55
C GLN A 277 26.06 1.21 11.05
N ILE A 278 25.32 1.09 9.96
CA ILE A 278 25.00 -0.18 9.28
C ILE A 278 25.74 -0.21 7.95
N TRP A 279 26.28 -1.38 7.59
CA TRP A 279 26.82 -1.62 6.26
C TRP A 279 25.85 -2.46 5.42
N ASP A 280 25.09 -1.81 4.55
CA ASP A 280 24.13 -2.40 3.62
C ASP A 280 24.75 -2.56 2.23
N LYS A 281 25.84 -3.33 2.12
CA LYS A 281 26.61 -3.54 0.88
C LYS A 281 25.73 -3.90 -0.30
N GLN A 282 24.73 -4.76 -0.10
CA GLN A 282 23.84 -5.25 -1.16
C GLN A 282 22.63 -4.33 -1.38
N ARG A 283 22.53 -3.24 -0.63
CA ARG A 283 21.43 -2.28 -0.69
C ARG A 283 20.05 -2.93 -0.41
N THR A 284 20.03 -3.98 0.41
CA THR A 284 18.79 -4.72 0.71
C THR A 284 17.83 -3.85 1.49
N PHE A 285 18.27 -3.32 2.61
CA PHE A 285 17.45 -2.44 3.44
C PHE A 285 17.14 -1.12 2.74
N ALA A 286 18.10 -0.56 1.99
CA ALA A 286 17.87 0.62 1.18
C ALA A 286 16.75 0.41 0.15
N ARG A 287 16.72 -0.75 -0.55
CA ARG A 287 15.64 -1.10 -1.49
C ARG A 287 14.29 -1.28 -0.81
N GLU A 288 14.25 -1.97 0.34
CA GLU A 288 13.03 -2.13 1.13
C GLU A 288 12.47 -0.78 1.57
N CYS A 289 13.33 0.17 1.92
CA CYS A 289 12.98 1.55 2.23
C CYS A 289 12.68 2.41 0.98
N GLN A 290 12.78 1.86 -0.23
CA GLN A 290 12.58 2.56 -1.50
C GLN A 290 13.55 3.74 -1.71
N VAL A 291 14.79 3.56 -1.32
CA VAL A 291 15.86 4.55 -1.50
C VAL A 291 16.48 4.40 -2.89
N GLU A 292 16.39 5.46 -3.70
CA GLU A 292 16.86 5.50 -5.09
C GLU A 292 18.08 6.42 -5.30
N SER A 293 18.35 7.32 -4.36
CA SER A 293 19.44 8.32 -4.43
C SER A 293 20.06 8.61 -3.08
N TYR A 294 21.25 9.20 -3.07
CA TYR A 294 22.03 9.50 -1.85
C TYR A 294 22.45 10.97 -1.77
N PRO A 295 22.45 11.58 -0.57
CA PRO A 295 21.83 11.01 0.63
C PRO A 295 20.31 11.00 0.54
N THR A 296 19.68 10.05 1.23
CA THR A 296 18.23 10.05 1.50
C THR A 296 18.02 9.91 3.00
N TYR A 297 17.17 10.74 3.54
CA TYR A 297 16.81 10.77 4.95
C TYR A 297 15.35 10.34 5.12
N LEU A 298 15.09 9.37 5.99
CA LEU A 298 13.74 9.02 6.42
C LEU A 298 13.61 9.37 7.89
N LEU A 299 12.68 10.27 8.20
CA LEU A 299 12.32 10.54 9.59
C LEU A 299 11.16 9.64 9.98
N VAL A 300 11.41 8.77 10.96
CA VAL A 300 10.46 7.81 11.48
C VAL A 300 9.97 8.27 12.84
N SER A 301 8.64 8.30 13.04
CA SER A 301 8.02 8.66 14.30
C SER A 301 8.22 7.58 15.36
N HIS A 302 7.90 7.88 16.60
CA HIS A 302 7.91 6.93 17.73
C HIS A 302 6.95 5.74 17.56
N GLU A 303 6.01 5.81 16.61
CA GLU A 303 5.10 4.73 16.23
C GLU A 303 5.63 3.89 15.05
N GLY A 304 6.82 4.23 14.50
CA GLY A 304 7.40 3.57 13.34
C GLY A 304 6.92 4.09 11.97
N GLU A 305 6.16 5.19 11.95
CA GLU A 305 5.67 5.81 10.72
C GLU A 305 6.74 6.67 10.06
N ILE A 306 6.96 6.53 8.75
CA ILE A 306 7.79 7.43 7.95
C ILE A 306 7.01 8.74 7.77
N VAL A 307 7.31 9.73 8.60
CA VAL A 307 6.58 11.02 8.62
C VAL A 307 7.22 12.07 7.70
N TYR A 308 8.46 11.84 7.27
CA TYR A 308 9.14 12.74 6.33
C TYR A 308 10.25 12.01 5.57
N MET A 309 10.46 12.41 4.31
CA MET A 309 11.57 11.94 3.47
C MET A 309 12.23 13.16 2.81
N ALA A 310 13.54 13.23 2.89
CA ALA A 310 14.35 14.20 2.15
C ALA A 310 15.39 13.49 1.28
N ARG A 311 15.74 14.12 0.14
CA ARG A 311 16.79 13.66 -0.77
C ARG A 311 17.78 14.78 -1.01
N GLY A 312 19.08 14.44 -1.02
CA GLY A 312 20.17 15.41 -1.13
C GLY A 312 20.48 16.08 0.20
N TRP A 313 21.48 16.98 0.19
CA TRP A 313 21.94 17.75 1.35
C TRP A 313 22.21 19.18 0.99
N GLY A 314 21.87 20.09 1.88
CA GLY A 314 22.11 21.54 1.78
C GLY A 314 21.36 22.30 2.87
N PRO A 315 21.56 23.63 2.98
CA PRO A 315 21.01 24.45 4.07
C PRO A 315 19.48 24.34 4.23
N SER A 316 18.74 24.27 3.12
CA SER A 316 17.29 24.13 3.12
C SER A 316 16.86 22.79 3.70
N ILE A 317 17.49 21.67 3.26
CA ILE A 317 17.20 20.33 3.75
C ILE A 317 17.57 20.21 5.23
N GLU A 318 18.72 20.75 5.64
CA GLU A 318 19.13 20.76 7.04
C GLU A 318 18.12 21.46 7.94
N GLN A 319 17.69 22.66 7.53
CA GLN A 319 16.71 23.46 8.30
C GLN A 319 15.38 22.73 8.42
N GLU A 320 14.90 22.13 7.32
CA GLU A 320 13.63 21.42 7.29
C GLU A 320 13.68 20.16 8.15
N LEU A 321 14.70 19.30 7.99
CA LEU A 321 14.91 18.11 8.81
C LEU A 321 14.96 18.45 10.29
N ARG A 322 15.73 19.46 10.67
CA ARG A 322 15.83 19.91 12.07
C ARG A 322 14.47 20.28 12.65
N GLY A 323 13.66 21.02 11.89
CA GLY A 323 12.30 21.37 12.30
C GLY A 323 11.40 20.15 12.46
N LYS A 324 11.43 19.22 11.50
CA LYS A 324 10.64 17.98 11.55
C LYS A 324 11.04 17.07 12.71
N ILE A 325 12.35 16.90 12.95
CA ILE A 325 12.88 16.14 14.09
C ILE A 325 12.39 16.72 15.42
N PHE A 326 12.49 18.06 15.57
CA PHE A 326 12.02 18.72 16.79
C PHE A 326 10.54 18.42 17.09
N TRP A 327 9.68 18.51 16.08
CA TRP A 327 8.25 18.24 16.24
C TRP A 327 7.95 16.78 16.53
N ALA A 328 8.67 15.85 15.87
CA ALA A 328 8.53 14.42 16.12
C ALA A 328 8.93 14.05 17.55
N ILE A 329 10.06 14.57 18.06
CA ILE A 329 10.50 14.39 19.45
C ILE A 329 9.47 14.96 20.43
N LYS A 330 8.93 16.14 20.16
CA LYS A 330 7.90 16.75 21.00
C LYS A 330 6.64 15.89 21.08
N ALA A 331 6.25 15.25 19.97
CA ALA A 331 5.13 14.31 19.93
C ALA A 331 5.42 13.06 20.76
N ALA A 332 6.59 12.44 20.59
CA ALA A 332 7.02 11.26 21.34
C ALA A 332 7.00 11.49 22.86
N LYS A 333 7.52 12.65 23.31
CA LYS A 333 7.52 13.02 24.75
C LYS A 333 6.12 13.22 25.34
N LYS A 334 5.12 13.58 24.54
CA LYS A 334 3.73 13.69 25.03
C LYS A 334 3.11 12.33 25.29
N THR A 335 3.33 11.39 24.40
CA THR A 335 2.79 10.02 24.51
C THR A 335 3.32 9.32 25.75
N THR A 336 4.63 9.45 26.05
CA THR A 336 5.26 8.85 27.24
C THR A 336 4.75 9.43 28.57
N LYS A 337 4.17 10.64 28.58
CA LYS A 337 3.59 11.25 29.79
C LYS A 337 2.13 10.88 30.04
N SER A 338 1.47 10.31 29.04
CA SER A 338 0.05 9.94 29.08
C SER A 338 -0.18 8.45 29.33
N SER A 339 0.89 7.65 29.29
CA SER A 339 0.95 6.22 29.64
C SER A 339 1.46 6.04 31.05
#